data_ff593d9b3097f69362fb11918b7d03ee
#
_entry.id   ff593d9b3097f69362fb11918b7d03ee
#
_cell.length_a   1.000
_cell.length_b   1.000
_cell.length_c   1.000
_cell.angle_alpha   90.00
_cell.angle_beta   90.00
_cell.angle_gamma   90.00
#
_symmetry.space_group_name_H-M   'P 1'
#
loop_
_entity.id
_entity.type
_entity.pdbx_description
1 polymer ?
#
loop_
_entity_poly.entity_id
_entity_poly.type
_entity_poly.pdbx_seq_one_letter_code
_entity_poly.pdbx_strand_id
1 'polypeptide(L)'
;ACSSNKDLMFGAGIAEYAIPISFKSHEKKIKNDSFNSIVYLNASKSLTQYSYGILMEKADRLMYVDYYTARDYYSESLDLFLKSRSYMVQALSLRHSDFESKMMKKESINFKIDDVPYLYWLSGSMAGSIQASQGDPEHLIDLTNIRWLLENAIVLDPNWEKGSLYAAMMSVYLNDLSGDQDSERKAL
;
A
#
# COMPACT_ATOMS: atom_id res chain seq x y z
N ALA A 1 10.06 -32.56 1.24
CA ALA A 1 11.18 -31.77 1.76
C ALA A 1 10.59 -30.63 2.58
N CYS A 2 10.60 -30.77 3.92
CA CYS A 2 10.22 -29.69 4.83
C CYS A 2 11.31 -28.63 4.78
N SER A 3 11.07 -27.54 4.09
CA SER A 3 11.80 -26.29 4.26
C SER A 3 11.48 -25.78 5.66
N SER A 4 12.50 -25.66 6.48
CA SER A 4 12.40 -25.49 7.92
C SER A 4 11.76 -24.14 8.26
N ASN A 5 10.72 -24.14 9.11
CA ASN A 5 10.16 -22.96 9.76
C ASN A 5 11.23 -22.02 10.37
N LYS A 6 12.43 -22.54 10.65
CA LYS A 6 13.56 -21.78 11.19
C LYS A 6 14.14 -20.79 10.17
N ASP A 7 14.18 -21.12 8.87
CA ASP A 7 14.73 -20.24 7.85
C ASP A 7 13.79 -19.05 7.56
N LEU A 8 12.49 -19.28 7.64
CA LEU A 8 11.48 -18.22 7.56
C LEU A 8 11.51 -17.30 8.79
N MET A 9 11.67 -17.86 9.99
CA MET A 9 11.82 -17.07 11.22
C MET A 9 13.12 -16.27 11.25
N PHE A 10 14.21 -16.83 10.72
CA PHE A 10 15.50 -16.12 10.66
C PHE A 10 15.46 -14.98 9.65
N GLY A 11 14.82 -15.19 8.50
CA GLY A 11 14.57 -14.14 7.49
C GLY A 11 13.67 -13.00 8.00
N ALA A 12 12.60 -13.34 8.73
CA ALA A 12 11.70 -12.36 9.33
C ALA A 12 12.42 -11.53 10.41
N GLY A 13 13.24 -12.15 11.27
CA GLY A 13 14.01 -11.44 12.29
C GLY A 13 15.02 -10.45 11.71
N ILE A 14 15.72 -10.82 10.62
CA ILE A 14 16.65 -9.91 9.93
C ILE A 14 15.87 -8.75 9.28
N ALA A 15 14.75 -9.02 8.63
CA ALA A 15 13.92 -8.00 7.99
C ALA A 15 13.39 -6.98 9.01
N GLU A 16 13.00 -7.43 10.19
CA GLU A 16 12.51 -6.58 11.27
C GLU A 16 13.52 -5.49 11.70
N TYR A 17 14.81 -5.82 11.70
CA TYR A 17 15.86 -4.87 12.07
C TYR A 17 16.42 -4.10 10.87
N ALA A 18 16.58 -4.75 9.73
CA ALA A 18 17.24 -4.17 8.57
C ALA A 18 16.37 -3.16 7.82
N ILE A 19 15.06 -3.41 7.73
CA ILE A 19 14.16 -2.55 6.98
C ILE A 19 14.00 -1.17 7.64
N PRO A 20 13.77 -1.02 8.96
CA PRO A 20 13.71 0.29 9.60
C PRO A 20 15.01 1.10 9.46
N ILE A 21 16.16 0.46 9.44
CA ILE A 21 17.45 1.12 9.17
C ILE A 21 17.45 1.71 7.76
N SER A 22 16.84 1.03 6.79
CA SER A 22 16.73 1.52 5.41
C SER A 22 15.88 2.79 5.28
N PHE A 23 14.92 3.03 6.19
CA PHE A 23 14.05 4.22 6.13
C PHE A 23 14.85 5.52 6.19
N LYS A 24 15.86 5.60 7.09
CA LYS A 24 16.75 6.77 7.17
C LYS A 24 17.54 6.97 5.87
N SER A 25 17.94 5.88 5.22
CA SER A 25 18.62 5.94 3.92
C SER A 25 17.69 6.47 2.83
N HIS A 26 16.41 6.03 2.81
CA HIS A 26 15.41 6.53 1.87
C HIS A 26 15.13 8.02 2.08
N GLU A 27 14.95 8.46 3.32
CA GLU A 27 14.76 9.88 3.65
C GLU A 27 15.93 10.74 3.21
N LYS A 28 17.17 10.26 3.41
CA LYS A 28 18.37 10.94 2.91
C LYS A 28 18.39 11.05 1.39
N LYS A 29 18.00 9.97 0.68
CA LYS A 29 17.91 9.99 -0.79
C LYS A 29 16.85 10.99 -1.27
N ILE A 30 15.68 11.03 -0.65
CA ILE A 30 14.63 11.99 -0.97
C ILE A 30 15.12 13.44 -0.77
N LYS A 31 15.82 13.73 0.35
CA LYS A 31 16.37 15.05 0.60
C LYS A 31 17.41 15.47 -0.44
N ASN A 32 18.23 14.53 -0.92
CA ASN A 32 19.28 14.81 -1.88
C ASN A 32 18.76 14.91 -3.32
N ASP A 33 17.63 14.27 -3.64
CA ASP A 33 17.08 14.19 -5.01
C ASP A 33 15.53 14.25 -4.95
N SER A 34 15.02 15.37 -4.47
CA SER A 34 13.58 15.59 -4.23
C SER A 34 12.72 15.70 -5.50
N PHE A 35 13.32 15.83 -6.67
CA PHE A 35 12.62 15.86 -7.96
C PHE A 35 12.60 14.52 -8.68
N ASN A 36 13.16 13.47 -8.09
CA ASN A 36 13.20 12.13 -8.65
C ASN A 36 12.09 11.25 -8.07
N SER A 37 11.05 10.98 -8.87
CA SER A 37 9.92 10.16 -8.43
C SER A 37 10.29 8.74 -7.98
N ILE A 38 11.40 8.17 -8.51
CA ILE A 38 11.87 6.80 -8.18
C ILE A 38 12.33 6.71 -6.71
N VAL A 39 12.92 7.76 -6.15
CA VAL A 39 13.35 7.70 -4.74
C VAL A 39 12.16 7.63 -3.79
N TYR A 40 11.05 8.29 -4.13
CA TYR A 40 9.79 8.20 -3.39
C TYR A 40 9.13 6.83 -3.55
N LEU A 41 9.11 6.29 -4.78
CA LEU A 41 8.58 4.95 -5.04
C LEU A 41 9.30 3.89 -4.18
N ASN A 42 10.63 3.91 -4.15
CA ASN A 42 11.42 2.95 -3.37
C ASN A 42 11.19 3.11 -1.86
N ALA A 43 11.07 4.35 -1.38
CA ALA A 43 10.77 4.62 0.01
C ALA A 43 9.36 4.11 0.40
N SER A 44 8.35 4.44 -0.42
CA SER A 44 6.97 4.00 -0.22
C SER A 44 6.86 2.47 -0.22
N LYS A 45 7.46 1.81 -1.22
CA LYS A 45 7.50 0.34 -1.30
C LYS A 45 8.06 -0.28 -0.02
N SER A 46 9.18 0.24 0.48
CA SER A 46 9.81 -0.27 1.71
C SER A 46 8.92 -0.11 2.94
N LEU A 47 8.28 1.07 3.10
CA LEU A 47 7.36 1.34 4.20
C LEU A 47 6.13 0.42 4.14
N THR A 48 5.50 0.31 2.97
CA THR A 48 4.29 -0.51 2.78
C THR A 48 4.58 -1.98 3.03
N GLN A 49 5.70 -2.51 2.50
CA GLN A 49 6.08 -3.90 2.71
C GLN A 49 6.37 -4.22 4.19
N TYR A 50 7.04 -3.32 4.90
CA TYR A 50 7.31 -3.50 6.33
C TYR A 50 6.01 -3.45 7.16
N SER A 51 5.14 -2.51 6.86
CA SER A 51 3.86 -2.37 7.56
C SER A 51 3.01 -3.63 7.41
N TYR A 52 2.82 -4.14 6.18
CA TYR A 52 2.05 -5.37 5.96
C TYR A 52 2.76 -6.62 6.48
N GLY A 53 4.03 -6.80 6.11
CA GLY A 53 4.72 -8.07 6.32
C GLY A 53 5.27 -8.27 7.74
N ILE A 54 5.41 -7.20 8.52
CA ILE A 54 5.97 -7.28 9.87
C ILE A 54 4.99 -6.75 10.92
N LEU A 55 4.58 -5.49 10.81
CA LEU A 55 3.82 -4.86 11.89
C LEU A 55 2.39 -5.39 11.98
N MET A 56 1.65 -5.40 10.86
CA MET A 56 0.27 -5.90 10.85
C MET A 56 0.22 -7.40 11.15
N GLU A 57 1.18 -8.18 10.66
CA GLU A 57 1.26 -9.60 10.96
C GLU A 57 1.49 -9.86 12.46
N LYS A 58 2.31 -9.03 13.13
CA LYS A 58 2.46 -9.06 14.60
C LYS A 58 1.16 -8.64 15.31
N ALA A 59 0.53 -7.58 14.82
CA ALA A 59 -0.73 -7.11 15.38
C ALA A 59 -1.81 -8.19 15.32
N ASP A 60 -1.98 -8.83 14.15
CA ASP A 60 -2.97 -9.90 13.94
C ASP A 60 -2.74 -11.09 14.89
N ARG A 61 -1.49 -11.51 15.08
CA ARG A 61 -1.15 -12.59 16.02
C ARG A 61 -1.46 -12.24 17.47
N LEU A 62 -1.29 -10.99 17.85
CA LEU A 62 -1.47 -10.52 19.23
C LEU A 62 -2.90 -10.11 19.53
N MET A 63 -3.76 -9.88 18.55
CA MET A 63 -5.10 -9.31 18.72
C MET A 63 -5.93 -10.01 19.81
N TYR A 64 -5.80 -11.32 19.95
CA TYR A 64 -6.55 -12.11 20.93
C TYR A 64 -5.74 -12.50 22.18
N VAL A 65 -4.45 -12.14 22.23
CA VAL A 65 -3.55 -12.52 23.32
C VAL A 65 -3.12 -11.30 24.13
N ASP A 66 -2.75 -10.22 23.45
CA ASP A 66 -2.34 -8.94 24.00
C ASP A 66 -2.87 -7.80 23.13
N TYR A 67 -4.11 -7.45 23.38
CA TYR A 67 -4.85 -6.43 22.60
C TYR A 67 -4.16 -5.06 22.60
N TYR A 68 -3.55 -4.65 23.70
CA TYR A 68 -2.91 -3.34 23.78
C TYR A 68 -1.66 -3.28 22.91
N THR A 69 -0.81 -4.28 22.99
CA THR A 69 0.37 -4.38 22.13
C THR A 69 -0.03 -4.53 20.64
N ALA A 70 -1.09 -5.27 20.34
CA ALA A 70 -1.62 -5.36 18.98
C ALA A 70 -2.04 -3.98 18.43
N ARG A 71 -2.75 -3.19 19.23
CA ARG A 71 -3.14 -1.82 18.86
C ARG A 71 -1.95 -0.91 18.59
N ASP A 72 -0.88 -1.04 19.36
CA ASP A 72 0.33 -0.24 19.15
C ASP A 72 0.95 -0.57 17.79
N TYR A 73 1.00 -1.86 17.39
CA TYR A 73 1.48 -2.27 16.07
C TYR A 73 0.56 -1.78 14.93
N TYR A 74 -0.78 -1.82 15.09
CA TYR A 74 -1.69 -1.23 14.11
C TYR A 74 -1.49 0.27 13.96
N SER A 75 -1.32 1.00 15.08
CA SER A 75 -1.06 2.44 15.05
C SER A 75 0.25 2.76 14.34
N GLU A 76 1.33 2.04 14.64
CA GLU A 76 2.61 2.21 13.94
C GLU A 76 2.48 1.89 12.45
N SER A 77 1.75 0.83 12.10
CA SER A 77 1.46 0.48 10.70
C SER A 77 0.72 1.61 9.99
N LEU A 78 -0.30 2.17 10.62
CA LEU A 78 -1.09 3.29 10.08
C LEU A 78 -0.19 4.49 9.76
N ASP A 79 0.67 4.89 10.70
CA ASP A 79 1.60 6.01 10.49
C ASP A 79 2.51 5.77 9.29
N LEU A 80 3.03 4.55 9.13
CA LEU A 80 3.89 4.21 8.01
C LEU A 80 3.12 4.14 6.68
N PHE A 81 1.89 3.66 6.66
CA PHE A 81 1.04 3.68 5.47
C PHE A 81 0.70 5.12 5.05
N LEU A 82 0.36 5.99 5.98
CA LEU A 82 0.09 7.40 5.70
C LEU A 82 1.34 8.11 5.15
N LYS A 83 2.50 7.83 5.72
CA LYS A 83 3.79 8.32 5.20
C LYS A 83 4.09 7.78 3.80
N SER A 84 3.85 6.50 3.57
CA SER A 84 3.99 5.85 2.27
C SER A 84 3.09 6.51 1.22
N ARG A 85 1.81 6.72 1.57
CA ARG A 85 0.84 7.46 0.75
C ARG A 85 1.34 8.84 0.35
N SER A 86 1.86 9.61 1.33
CA SER A 86 2.38 10.96 1.05
C SER A 86 3.55 10.93 0.05
N TYR A 87 4.44 9.96 0.16
CA TYR A 87 5.53 9.77 -0.80
C TYR A 87 5.02 9.41 -2.19
N MET A 88 3.99 8.57 -2.29
CA MET A 88 3.43 8.20 -3.60
C MET A 88 2.66 9.34 -4.26
N VAL A 89 1.90 10.13 -3.49
CA VAL A 89 1.25 11.33 -4.00
C VAL A 89 2.29 12.31 -4.52
N GLN A 90 3.38 12.53 -3.78
CA GLN A 90 4.49 13.37 -4.23
C GLN A 90 5.14 12.82 -5.52
N ALA A 91 5.40 11.52 -5.58
CA ALA A 91 5.98 10.88 -6.75
C ALA A 91 5.13 11.04 -8.01
N LEU A 92 3.81 10.82 -7.87
CA LEU A 92 2.86 10.97 -8.98
C LEU A 92 2.63 12.44 -9.36
N SER A 93 2.71 13.38 -8.40
CA SER A 93 2.64 14.82 -8.67
C SER A 93 3.87 15.33 -9.44
N LEU A 94 5.05 14.72 -9.25
CA LEU A 94 6.23 15.01 -10.08
C LEU A 94 6.08 14.50 -11.52
N ARG A 95 5.25 13.50 -11.77
CA ARG A 95 5.02 12.89 -13.07
C ARG A 95 3.81 13.49 -13.80
N HIS A 96 2.80 13.91 -13.05
CA HIS A 96 1.51 14.40 -13.57
C HIS A 96 1.08 15.63 -12.80
N SER A 97 0.96 16.77 -13.47
CA SER A 97 0.47 18.01 -12.86
C SER A 97 -0.93 17.80 -12.28
N ASP A 98 -1.17 18.39 -11.12
CA ASP A 98 -2.46 18.36 -10.42
C ASP A 98 -2.97 16.94 -10.09
N PHE A 99 -2.03 15.96 -9.96
CA PHE A 99 -2.37 14.56 -9.75
C PHE A 99 -3.39 14.34 -8.63
N GLU A 100 -3.15 14.91 -7.45
CA GLU A 100 -4.01 14.70 -6.28
C GLU A 100 -5.43 15.24 -6.52
N SER A 101 -5.56 16.45 -7.06
CA SER A 101 -6.86 17.03 -7.40
C SER A 101 -7.62 16.20 -8.42
N LYS A 102 -6.93 15.73 -9.46
CA LYS A 102 -7.52 14.87 -10.51
C LYS A 102 -7.93 13.49 -9.95
N MET A 103 -7.11 12.90 -9.11
CA MET A 103 -7.45 11.63 -8.43
C MET A 103 -8.72 11.79 -7.59
N MET A 104 -8.82 12.83 -6.78
CA MET A 104 -10.01 13.07 -5.95
C MET A 104 -11.29 13.25 -6.77
N LYS A 105 -11.19 13.88 -7.94
CA LYS A 105 -12.33 14.11 -8.87
C LYS A 105 -12.53 12.98 -9.88
N LYS A 106 -11.64 11.96 -9.90
CA LYS A 106 -11.64 10.90 -10.91
C LYS A 106 -11.51 11.43 -12.34
N GLU A 107 -10.82 12.55 -12.50
CA GLU A 107 -10.52 13.13 -13.81
C GLU A 107 -9.50 12.27 -14.58
N SER A 108 -9.62 12.26 -15.90
CA SER A 108 -8.70 11.49 -16.74
C SER A 108 -7.28 12.04 -16.63
N ILE A 109 -6.32 11.14 -16.45
CA ILE A 109 -4.88 11.39 -16.51
C ILE A 109 -4.30 10.47 -17.59
N ASN A 110 -3.42 11.00 -18.42
CA ASN A 110 -2.74 10.23 -19.44
C ASN A 110 -1.56 9.44 -18.82
N PHE A 111 -1.90 8.41 -18.04
CA PHE A 111 -0.92 7.51 -17.46
C PHE A 111 -0.22 6.69 -18.53
N LYS A 112 0.99 6.27 -18.23
CA LYS A 112 1.83 5.39 -19.05
C LYS A 112 2.14 4.10 -18.33
N ILE A 113 2.62 3.10 -19.03
CA ILE A 113 2.97 1.79 -18.44
C ILE A 113 3.96 1.93 -17.26
N ASP A 114 4.89 2.90 -17.34
CA ASP A 114 5.84 3.18 -16.27
C ASP A 114 5.20 3.79 -15.01
N ASP A 115 3.92 4.16 -15.06
CA ASP A 115 3.17 4.65 -13.90
C ASP A 115 2.54 3.50 -13.09
N VAL A 116 2.40 2.31 -13.68
CA VAL A 116 1.75 1.17 -13.03
C VAL A 116 2.30 0.86 -11.64
N PRO A 117 3.63 0.79 -11.41
CA PRO A 117 4.16 0.58 -10.07
C PRO A 117 3.74 1.67 -9.07
N TYR A 118 3.65 2.92 -9.50
CA TYR A 118 3.24 4.04 -8.65
C TYR A 118 1.77 3.95 -8.26
N LEU A 119 0.89 3.63 -9.23
CA LEU A 119 -0.54 3.44 -8.99
C LEU A 119 -0.79 2.27 -8.03
N TYR A 120 -0.09 1.16 -8.22
CA TYR A 120 -0.18 -0.02 -7.38
C TYR A 120 0.26 0.27 -5.93
N TRP A 121 1.43 0.87 -5.72
CA TRP A 121 1.93 1.13 -4.38
C TRP A 121 1.16 2.23 -3.65
N LEU A 122 0.59 3.20 -4.38
CA LEU A 122 -0.35 4.17 -3.80
C LEU A 122 -1.62 3.46 -3.32
N SER A 123 -2.24 2.63 -4.17
CA SER A 123 -3.43 1.87 -3.78
C SER A 123 -3.16 0.94 -2.60
N GLY A 124 -1.99 0.28 -2.58
CA GLY A 124 -1.57 -0.57 -1.47
C GLY A 124 -1.39 0.18 -0.15
N SER A 125 -0.80 1.39 -0.18
CA SER A 125 -0.67 2.21 1.03
C SER A 125 -2.01 2.72 1.57
N MET A 126 -2.93 3.10 0.68
CA MET A 126 -4.30 3.49 1.06
C MET A 126 -5.09 2.30 1.64
N ALA A 127 -5.03 1.13 1.00
CA ALA A 127 -5.68 -0.08 1.51
C ALA A 127 -5.12 -0.49 2.88
N GLY A 128 -3.80 -0.37 3.06
CA GLY A 128 -3.14 -0.61 4.35
C GLY A 128 -3.60 0.35 5.44
N SER A 129 -3.81 1.63 5.12
CA SER A 129 -4.36 2.61 6.07
C SER A 129 -5.76 2.21 6.54
N ILE A 130 -6.62 1.76 5.63
CA ILE A 130 -7.97 1.28 5.96
C ILE A 130 -7.90 0.09 6.93
N GLN A 131 -7.06 -0.89 6.64
CA GLN A 131 -6.93 -2.08 7.48
C GLN A 131 -6.33 -1.75 8.85
N ALA A 132 -5.25 -0.95 8.88
CA ALA A 132 -4.57 -0.58 10.12
C ALA A 132 -5.40 0.35 11.02
N SER A 133 -6.29 1.14 10.43
CA SER A 133 -7.22 2.01 11.19
C SER A 133 -8.36 1.24 11.89
N GLN A 134 -8.45 -0.08 11.68
CA GLN A 134 -9.46 -0.95 12.30
C GLN A 134 -10.89 -0.49 12.03
N GLY A 135 -11.16 0.00 10.82
CA GLY A 135 -12.48 0.39 10.38
C GLY A 135 -12.86 1.85 10.64
N ASP A 136 -11.88 2.72 10.86
CA ASP A 136 -12.13 4.15 10.97
C ASP A 136 -12.76 4.68 9.66
N PRO A 137 -13.97 5.29 9.72
CA PRO A 137 -14.67 5.79 8.54
C PRO A 137 -13.88 6.84 7.74
N GLU A 138 -12.98 7.57 8.38
CA GLU A 138 -12.14 8.58 7.71
C GLU A 138 -11.28 7.97 6.60
N HIS A 139 -10.83 6.72 6.79
CA HIS A 139 -10.01 6.02 5.81
C HIS A 139 -10.83 5.29 4.74
N LEU A 140 -12.09 4.93 5.03
CA LEU A 140 -12.95 4.21 4.07
C LEU A 140 -13.27 5.04 2.81
N ILE A 141 -13.22 6.37 2.90
CA ILE A 141 -13.42 7.26 1.75
C ILE A 141 -12.41 6.99 0.62
N ASP A 142 -11.26 6.43 0.95
CA ASP A 142 -10.22 6.09 -0.02
C ASP A 142 -10.55 4.85 -0.89
N LEU A 143 -11.55 4.04 -0.57
CA LEU A 143 -11.92 2.88 -1.39
C LEU A 143 -12.19 3.25 -2.85
N THR A 144 -12.85 4.39 -3.09
CA THR A 144 -13.11 4.87 -4.46
C THR A 144 -11.82 5.32 -5.17
N ASN A 145 -10.86 5.87 -4.42
CA ASN A 145 -9.55 6.25 -4.95
C ASN A 145 -8.73 5.01 -5.32
N ILE A 146 -8.71 4.01 -4.43
CA ILE A 146 -8.02 2.73 -4.66
C ILE A 146 -8.55 2.05 -5.92
N ARG A 147 -9.87 1.95 -6.06
CA ARG A 147 -10.52 1.38 -7.26
C ARG A 147 -10.07 2.10 -8.53
N TRP A 148 -10.18 3.43 -8.55
CA TRP A 148 -9.80 4.23 -9.70
C TRP A 148 -8.31 4.05 -10.07
N LEU A 149 -7.40 4.00 -9.09
CA LEU A 149 -5.97 3.76 -9.34
C LEU A 149 -5.72 2.40 -9.98
N LEU A 150 -6.34 1.35 -9.42
CA LEU A 150 -6.17 -0.02 -9.90
C LEU A 150 -6.81 -0.21 -11.30
N GLU A 151 -7.97 0.38 -11.58
CA GLU A 151 -8.59 0.34 -12.90
C GLU A 151 -7.68 0.96 -13.96
N ASN A 152 -7.08 2.13 -13.69
CA ASN A 152 -6.12 2.73 -14.61
C ASN A 152 -4.87 1.86 -14.78
N ALA A 153 -4.36 1.25 -13.73
CA ALA A 153 -3.19 0.37 -13.81
C ALA A 153 -3.48 -0.90 -14.62
N ILE A 154 -4.66 -1.52 -14.45
CA ILE A 154 -5.09 -2.73 -15.17
C ILE A 154 -5.23 -2.44 -16.68
N VAL A 155 -5.76 -1.28 -17.06
CA VAL A 155 -5.86 -0.88 -18.48
C VAL A 155 -4.47 -0.77 -19.12
N LEU A 156 -3.46 -0.33 -18.39
CA LEU A 156 -2.10 -0.15 -18.89
C LEU A 156 -1.32 -1.46 -18.99
N ASP A 157 -1.39 -2.28 -17.95
CA ASP A 157 -0.70 -3.58 -17.91
C ASP A 157 -1.50 -4.62 -17.10
N PRO A 158 -2.43 -5.34 -17.74
CA PRO A 158 -3.25 -6.34 -17.05
C PRO A 158 -2.45 -7.53 -16.50
N ASN A 159 -1.23 -7.75 -16.98
CA ASN A 159 -0.39 -8.87 -16.56
C ASN A 159 0.70 -8.47 -15.57
N TRP A 160 0.69 -7.22 -15.12
CA TRP A 160 1.71 -6.70 -14.20
C TRP A 160 1.88 -7.60 -12.97
N GLU A 161 3.16 -7.95 -12.67
CA GLU A 161 3.52 -8.81 -11.53
C GLU A 161 2.61 -10.05 -11.42
N LYS A 162 2.37 -10.72 -12.56
CA LYS A 162 1.59 -11.97 -12.65
C LYS A 162 0.14 -11.84 -12.15
N GLY A 163 -0.50 -10.70 -12.36
CA GLY A 163 -1.89 -10.47 -11.99
C GLY A 163 -2.09 -9.83 -10.61
N SER A 164 -1.04 -9.28 -10.01
CA SER A 164 -1.13 -8.60 -8.70
C SER A 164 -2.16 -7.48 -8.67
N LEU A 165 -2.40 -6.79 -9.79
CA LEU A 165 -3.44 -5.76 -9.89
C LEU A 165 -4.85 -6.33 -9.69
N TYR A 166 -5.15 -7.49 -10.27
CA TYR A 166 -6.44 -8.16 -10.08
C TYR A 166 -6.60 -8.68 -8.66
N ALA A 167 -5.55 -9.24 -8.06
CA ALA A 167 -5.58 -9.66 -6.66
C ALA A 167 -5.87 -8.48 -5.71
N ALA A 168 -5.27 -7.32 -5.95
CA ALA A 168 -5.56 -6.11 -5.21
C ALA A 168 -7.01 -5.63 -5.44
N MET A 169 -7.51 -5.67 -6.68
CA MET A 169 -8.89 -5.28 -7.01
C MET A 169 -9.92 -6.20 -6.36
N MET A 170 -9.67 -7.51 -6.28
CA MET A 170 -10.55 -8.45 -5.56
C MET A 170 -10.72 -8.02 -4.10
N SER A 171 -9.62 -7.64 -3.44
CA SER A 171 -9.69 -7.17 -2.05
C SER A 171 -10.55 -5.92 -1.90
N VAL A 172 -10.55 -5.01 -2.89
CA VAL A 172 -11.41 -3.82 -2.91
C VAL A 172 -12.88 -4.21 -3.00
N TYR A 173 -13.23 -5.11 -3.93
CA TYR A 173 -14.63 -5.54 -4.11
C TYR A 173 -15.18 -6.30 -2.91
N LEU A 174 -14.37 -7.14 -2.24
CA LEU A 174 -14.77 -7.86 -1.04
C LEU A 174 -15.00 -6.93 0.16
N ASN A 175 -14.34 -5.78 0.20
CA ASN A 175 -14.50 -4.78 1.26
C ASN A 175 -15.45 -3.64 0.88
N ASP A 176 -16.07 -3.70 -0.29
CA ASP A 176 -17.06 -2.71 -0.71
C ASP A 176 -18.36 -2.91 0.06
N LEU A 177 -18.56 -2.08 1.08
CA LEU A 177 -19.70 -2.10 1.98
C LEU A 177 -20.99 -1.57 1.32
N SER A 178 -20.98 -1.24 0.02
CA SER A 178 -22.16 -0.72 -0.69
C SER A 178 -23.30 -1.74 -0.79
N GLY A 179 -23.05 -3.00 -0.45
CA GLY A 179 -24.05 -4.08 -0.52
C GLY A 179 -24.48 -4.38 -1.96
N ASP A 180 -23.74 -3.90 -2.92
CA ASP A 180 -24.00 -4.14 -4.33
C ASP A 180 -23.60 -5.58 -4.70
N GLN A 181 -24.62 -6.40 -5.02
CA GLN A 181 -24.42 -7.78 -5.50
C GLN A 181 -23.46 -7.86 -6.71
N ASP A 182 -23.29 -6.77 -7.44
CA ASP A 182 -22.34 -6.65 -8.55
C ASP A 182 -20.89 -6.66 -8.07
N SER A 183 -20.58 -6.15 -6.88
CA SER A 183 -19.24 -6.16 -6.29
C SER A 183 -18.78 -7.58 -5.95
N GLU A 184 -19.68 -8.40 -5.38
CA GLU A 184 -19.39 -9.83 -5.11
C GLU A 184 -19.13 -10.63 -6.40
N ARG A 185 -19.92 -10.37 -7.46
CA ARG A 185 -19.74 -11.04 -8.77
C ARG A 185 -18.44 -10.67 -9.46
N LYS A 186 -17.92 -9.45 -9.25
CA LYS A 186 -16.65 -8.99 -9.83
C LYS A 186 -15.43 -9.49 -9.06
N ALA A 187 -15.63 -9.93 -7.81
CA ALA A 187 -14.58 -10.50 -6.95
C ALA A 187 -14.36 -12.01 -7.21
N LEU A 188 -15.31 -12.70 -7.83
CA LEU A 188 -15.23 -14.12 -8.22
C LEU A 188 -14.72 -14.29 -9.65
#